data_3eede8e427a5401bf5589a723a778913
#
_entry.id   3eede8e427a5401bf5589a723a778913
#
_cell.length_a   1.000
_cell.length_b   1.000
_cell.length_c   1.000
_cell.angle_alpha   90.00
_cell.angle_beta   90.00
_cell.angle_gamma   90.00
#
_symmetry.space_group_name_H-M   'P 1'
#
loop_
_entity.id
_entity.type
_entity.pdbx_description
1 polymer ?
#
loop_
_entity_poly.entity_id
_entity_poly.type
_entity_poly.pdbx_seq_one_letter_code
_entity_poly.pdbx_strand_id
1 'polypeptide(L)'
;MPLLPLFVAAMLQITGPTAEAMNGAWAVDLSTDPAQPYVKAMNLTLATDGTVSGDFYDSTIEAGRWKVQNGRVCVSFRTTDGVGPYHTAACLTGDRVEGQTWAEQRSFVFVWNATRAEPTP
;
A
#
# COMPACT_ATOMS: atom_id res chain seq x y z
N MET A 1 35.52 -33.51 27.44
CA MET A 1 35.19 -32.10 27.45
C MET A 1 33.96 -31.85 26.59
N PRO A 2 32.86 -31.49 27.18
CA PRO A 2 31.67 -31.31 26.37
C PRO A 2 31.81 -30.05 25.52
N LEU A 3 31.74 -30.24 24.23
CA LEU A 3 31.60 -29.17 23.31
C LEU A 3 30.24 -28.54 23.50
N LEU A 4 30.23 -27.36 24.04
CA LEU A 4 29.04 -26.55 24.00
C LEU A 4 28.65 -26.34 22.55
N PRO A 5 27.48 -26.84 22.16
CA PRO A 5 27.02 -26.52 20.86
C PRO A 5 26.92 -25.01 20.79
N LEU A 6 27.64 -24.44 19.88
CA LEU A 6 27.37 -23.08 19.45
C LEU A 6 25.95 -23.07 18.88
N PHE A 7 25.04 -22.74 19.75
CA PHE A 7 23.79 -22.25 19.26
C PHE A 7 24.09 -20.89 18.68
N VAL A 8 24.49 -20.90 17.44
CA VAL A 8 24.13 -19.75 16.63
C VAL A 8 22.60 -19.75 16.66
N ALA A 9 22.06 -19.01 17.59
CA ALA A 9 20.70 -18.63 17.46
C ALA A 9 20.60 -18.06 16.06
N ALA A 10 20.16 -18.88 15.13
CA ALA A 10 19.68 -18.39 13.88
C ALA A 10 18.64 -17.35 14.28
N MET A 11 19.04 -16.12 14.25
CA MET A 11 18.11 -15.03 14.31
C MET A 11 17.12 -15.31 13.21
N LEU A 12 16.00 -15.88 13.61
CA LEU A 12 14.85 -15.93 12.75
C LEU A 12 14.56 -14.50 12.38
N GLN A 13 15.15 -14.08 11.28
CA GLN A 13 14.72 -12.86 10.66
C GLN A 13 13.29 -13.12 10.23
N ILE A 14 12.39 -12.45 10.92
CA ILE A 14 11.00 -12.44 10.49
C ILE A 14 11.01 -11.73 9.15
N THR A 15 10.97 -12.51 8.06
CA THR A 15 10.89 -11.96 6.71
C THR A 15 9.44 -11.70 6.34
N GLY A 16 8.61 -11.37 7.33
CA GLY A 16 7.22 -11.02 7.09
C GLY A 16 7.08 -9.62 6.48
N PRO A 17 5.91 -9.31 5.96
CA PRO A 17 5.64 -7.97 5.42
C PRO A 17 5.73 -6.94 6.53
N THR A 18 6.32 -5.79 6.19
CA THR A 18 6.52 -4.68 7.13
C THR A 18 5.86 -3.42 6.61
N ALA A 19 5.58 -2.49 7.54
CA ALA A 19 5.09 -1.17 7.16
C ALA A 19 6.04 -0.47 6.19
N GLU A 20 7.35 -0.59 6.41
CA GLU A 20 8.36 0.03 5.56
C GLU A 20 8.30 -0.45 4.11
N ALA A 21 7.97 -1.71 3.90
CA ALA A 21 7.88 -2.27 2.56
C ALA A 21 6.76 -1.63 1.74
N MET A 22 5.77 -1.03 2.40
CA MET A 22 4.67 -0.36 1.72
C MET A 22 4.84 1.15 1.66
N ASN A 23 5.78 1.72 2.41
CA ASN A 23 6.08 3.16 2.36
C ASN A 23 6.65 3.57 1.01
N GLY A 24 6.35 4.79 0.61
CA GLY A 24 6.97 5.41 -0.55
C GLY A 24 6.01 5.67 -1.69
N ALA A 25 6.59 5.82 -2.88
CA ALA A 25 5.87 6.22 -4.08
C ALA A 25 5.48 5.01 -4.92
N TRP A 26 4.24 4.99 -5.34
CA TRP A 26 3.64 3.92 -6.13
C TRP A 26 3.02 4.46 -7.40
N ALA A 27 3.15 3.71 -8.47
CA ALA A 27 2.46 3.98 -9.73
C ALA A 27 1.23 3.07 -9.78
N VAL A 28 0.06 3.64 -9.65
CA VAL A 28 -1.20 2.90 -9.57
C VAL A 28 -1.83 2.83 -10.94
N ASP A 29 -2.02 1.60 -11.41
CA ASP A 29 -2.66 1.36 -12.70
C ASP A 29 -4.17 1.27 -12.52
N LEU A 30 -4.85 2.32 -12.95
CA LEU A 30 -6.30 2.43 -12.90
C LEU A 30 -6.95 2.12 -14.25
N SER A 31 -6.18 1.61 -15.20
CA SER A 31 -6.66 1.36 -16.56
C SER A 31 -7.82 0.38 -16.55
N THR A 32 -8.88 0.74 -17.24
CA THR A 32 -10.01 -0.18 -17.51
C THR A 32 -9.84 -0.86 -18.87
N ASP A 33 -9.01 -0.28 -19.74
CA ASP A 33 -8.66 -0.81 -21.03
C ASP A 33 -7.13 -0.87 -21.13
N PRO A 34 -6.54 -2.08 -21.28
CA PRO A 34 -5.08 -2.20 -21.37
C PRO A 34 -4.45 -1.40 -22.53
N ALA A 35 -5.21 -1.11 -23.56
CA ALA A 35 -4.74 -0.32 -24.71
C ALA A 35 -4.68 1.17 -24.39
N GLN A 36 -5.27 1.62 -23.28
CA GLN A 36 -5.31 3.03 -22.86
C GLN A 36 -4.83 3.14 -21.42
N PRO A 37 -3.51 3.18 -21.21
CA PRO A 37 -2.96 3.24 -19.86
C PRO A 37 -3.44 4.48 -19.09
N TYR A 38 -3.81 4.28 -17.83
CA TYR A 38 -4.23 5.33 -16.94
C TYR A 38 -3.59 5.10 -15.58
N VAL A 39 -2.48 5.80 -15.36
CA VAL A 39 -1.63 5.59 -14.18
C VAL A 39 -1.60 6.85 -13.34
N LYS A 40 -1.79 6.70 -12.04
CA LYS A 40 -1.75 7.81 -11.09
C LYS A 40 -0.81 7.50 -9.93
N ALA A 41 -0.23 8.55 -9.38
CA ALA A 41 0.69 8.44 -8.27
C ALA A 41 -0.05 8.23 -6.96
N MET A 42 0.55 7.41 -6.09
CA MET A 42 0.14 7.24 -4.71
C MET A 42 1.39 7.28 -3.85
N ASN A 43 1.39 8.14 -2.84
CA ASN A 43 2.49 8.25 -1.89
C ASN A 43 1.99 7.90 -0.50
N LEU A 44 2.64 6.93 0.13
CA LEU A 44 2.19 6.40 1.42
C LEU A 44 3.28 6.55 2.48
N THR A 45 2.87 7.00 3.65
CA THR A 45 3.68 6.97 4.86
C THR A 45 2.87 6.26 5.94
N LEU A 46 3.33 5.08 6.33
CA LEU A 46 2.73 4.28 7.39
C LEU A 46 3.48 4.59 8.68
N ALA A 47 2.82 5.30 9.59
CA ALA A 47 3.41 5.74 10.85
C ALA A 47 3.30 4.64 11.92
N THR A 48 4.20 4.71 12.89
CA THR A 48 4.25 3.71 13.97
C THR A 48 3.00 3.66 14.83
N ASP A 49 2.22 4.74 14.83
CA ASP A 49 0.96 4.82 15.57
C ASP A 49 -0.23 4.18 14.84
N GLY A 50 0.00 3.59 13.67
CA GLY A 50 -1.04 2.93 12.89
C GLY A 50 -1.74 3.84 11.89
N THR A 51 -1.34 5.09 11.78
CA THR A 51 -1.93 6.02 10.80
C THR A 51 -1.22 5.94 9.46
N VAL A 52 -1.94 6.32 8.40
CA VAL A 52 -1.39 6.48 7.06
C VAL A 52 -1.62 7.89 6.60
N SER A 53 -0.58 8.50 6.06
CA SER A 53 -0.65 9.82 5.44
C SER A 53 -0.08 9.76 4.04
N GLY A 54 -0.26 10.83 3.28
CA GLY A 54 0.22 10.96 1.92
C GLY A 54 -0.87 11.43 0.99
N ASP A 55 -0.80 10.96 -0.24
CA ASP A 55 -1.76 11.34 -1.26
C ASP A 55 -2.02 10.19 -2.23
N PHE A 56 -3.15 10.27 -2.89
CA PHE A 56 -3.50 9.35 -3.97
C PHE A 56 -4.34 10.15 -4.97
N TYR A 57 -3.95 10.08 -6.24
CA TYR A 57 -4.65 10.75 -7.34
C TYR A 57 -4.79 12.26 -7.04
N ASP A 58 -3.68 12.86 -6.63
CA ASP A 58 -3.59 14.29 -6.30
C ASP A 58 -4.48 14.73 -5.12
N SER A 59 -4.98 13.79 -4.35
CA SER A 59 -5.84 14.08 -3.21
C SER A 59 -5.19 13.60 -1.91
N THR A 60 -5.28 14.44 -0.88
CA THR A 60 -4.72 14.11 0.44
C THR A 60 -5.44 12.92 1.06
N ILE A 61 -4.68 12.00 1.60
CA ILE A 61 -5.23 10.85 2.33
C ILE A 61 -5.83 11.33 3.64
N GLU A 62 -7.06 10.89 3.91
CA GLU A 62 -7.80 11.18 5.14
C GLU A 62 -8.17 9.87 5.83
N ALA A 63 -8.21 9.90 7.16
CA ALA A 63 -8.62 8.77 7.99
C ALA A 63 -7.84 7.49 7.69
N GLY A 64 -6.57 7.62 7.35
CA GLY A 64 -5.75 6.49 6.96
C GLY A 64 -5.34 5.63 8.14
N ARG A 65 -5.44 4.31 7.95
CA ARG A 65 -5.02 3.29 8.92
C ARG A 65 -4.31 2.16 8.20
N TRP A 66 -3.34 1.57 8.89
CA TRP A 66 -2.67 0.38 8.39
C TRP A 66 -2.58 -0.67 9.49
N LYS A 67 -2.44 -1.91 9.07
CA LYS A 67 -2.26 -3.03 9.98
C LYS A 67 -1.55 -4.17 9.28
N VAL A 68 -0.79 -4.93 10.05
CA VAL A 68 -0.28 -6.23 9.61
C VAL A 68 -1.12 -7.29 10.28
N GLN A 69 -1.76 -8.12 9.49
CA GLN A 69 -2.60 -9.21 9.99
C GLN A 69 -2.73 -10.27 8.90
N ASN A 70 -2.79 -11.53 9.31
CA ASN A 70 -2.89 -12.66 8.39
C ASN A 70 -1.78 -12.66 7.34
N GLY A 71 -0.57 -12.26 7.73
CA GLY A 71 0.59 -12.25 6.85
C GLY A 71 0.58 -11.14 5.81
N ARG A 72 -0.27 -10.11 5.96
CA ARG A 72 -0.35 -9.00 5.00
C ARG A 72 -0.25 -7.67 5.70
N VAL A 73 0.42 -6.71 5.07
CA VAL A 73 0.30 -5.31 5.46
C VAL A 73 -0.71 -4.65 4.53
N CYS A 74 -1.73 -4.06 5.14
CA CYS A 74 -2.84 -3.45 4.39
C CYS A 74 -3.10 -2.04 4.90
N VAL A 75 -3.62 -1.21 4.03
CA VAL A 75 -4.03 0.17 4.33
C VAL A 75 -5.49 0.36 3.97
N SER A 76 -6.13 1.28 4.66
CA SER A 76 -7.47 1.75 4.30
C SER A 76 -7.49 3.26 4.52
N PHE A 77 -8.07 3.98 3.56
CA PHE A 77 -8.13 5.44 3.67
C PHE A 77 -9.21 6.00 2.78
N ARG A 78 -9.46 7.29 2.96
CA ARG A 78 -10.41 8.03 2.15
C ARG A 78 -9.70 9.20 1.47
N THR A 79 -10.13 9.51 0.26
CA THR A 79 -9.76 10.73 -0.45
C THR A 79 -11.03 11.37 -0.99
N THR A 80 -10.93 12.61 -1.45
CA THR A 80 -12.05 13.29 -2.09
C THR A 80 -11.54 14.19 -3.21
N ASP A 81 -12.31 14.29 -4.27
CA ASP A 81 -12.08 15.26 -5.34
C ASP A 81 -12.94 16.52 -5.17
N GLY A 82 -13.60 16.66 -4.00
CA GLY A 82 -14.51 17.77 -3.74
C GLY A 82 -15.95 17.48 -4.15
N VAL A 83 -16.20 16.40 -4.89
CA VAL A 83 -17.54 16.00 -5.32
C VAL A 83 -18.09 14.89 -4.44
N GLY A 84 -17.25 13.96 -4.04
CA GLY A 84 -17.67 12.87 -3.18
C GLY A 84 -16.48 12.06 -2.66
N PRO A 85 -16.72 11.16 -1.70
CA PRO A 85 -15.65 10.37 -1.11
C PRO A 85 -15.24 9.19 -1.99
N TYR A 86 -13.94 8.89 -1.93
CA TYR A 86 -13.33 7.69 -2.50
C TYR A 86 -12.77 6.87 -1.36
N HIS A 87 -13.19 5.63 -1.26
CA HIS A 87 -12.77 4.72 -0.20
C HIS A 87 -11.80 3.69 -0.78
N THR A 88 -10.60 3.67 -0.26
CA THR A 88 -9.53 2.81 -0.79
C THR A 88 -9.11 1.80 0.26
N ALA A 89 -8.92 0.57 -0.17
CA ALA A 89 -8.33 -0.49 0.63
C ALA A 89 -7.30 -1.23 -0.24
N ALA A 90 -6.12 -1.47 0.29
CA ALA A 90 -5.05 -2.08 -0.48
C ALA A 90 -4.09 -2.84 0.42
N CYS A 91 -3.49 -3.88 -0.13
CA CYS A 91 -2.51 -4.70 0.59
C CYS A 91 -1.27 -4.92 -0.27
N LEU A 92 -0.14 -5.04 0.41
CA LEU A 92 1.11 -5.39 -0.24
C LEU A 92 1.11 -6.89 -0.56
N THR A 93 1.43 -7.22 -1.81
CA THR A 93 1.54 -8.59 -2.27
C THR A 93 2.88 -8.73 -3.00
N GLY A 94 3.88 -9.31 -2.31
CA GLY A 94 5.24 -9.33 -2.83
C GLY A 94 5.80 -7.92 -2.97
N ASP A 95 6.14 -7.52 -4.17
CA ASP A 95 6.67 -6.18 -4.48
C ASP A 95 5.62 -5.24 -5.08
N ARG A 96 4.35 -5.65 -5.06
CA ARG A 96 3.23 -4.89 -5.64
C ARG A 96 2.20 -4.57 -4.58
N VAL A 97 1.43 -3.54 -4.82
CA VAL A 97 0.25 -3.23 -4.02
C VAL A 97 -0.99 -3.55 -4.85
N GLU A 98 -1.90 -4.30 -4.27
CA GLU A 98 -3.17 -4.63 -4.91
C GLU A 98 -4.29 -4.00 -4.10
N GLY A 99 -5.18 -3.30 -4.77
CA GLY A 99 -6.23 -2.57 -4.08
C GLY A 99 -7.47 -2.34 -4.89
N GLN A 100 -8.40 -1.71 -4.21
CA GLN A 100 -9.63 -1.26 -4.85
C GLN A 100 -10.05 0.07 -4.25
N THR A 101 -10.73 0.86 -5.05
CA THR A 101 -11.26 2.15 -4.66
C THR A 101 -12.73 2.22 -5.03
N TRP A 102 -13.58 2.43 -4.02
CA TRP A 102 -15.00 2.63 -4.19
C TRP A 102 -15.27 4.14 -4.34
N ALA A 103 -15.61 4.55 -5.56
CA ALA A 103 -16.00 5.92 -5.86
C ALA A 103 -17.50 6.05 -5.62
N GLU A 104 -17.86 6.39 -4.38
CA GLU A 104 -19.23 6.33 -3.91
C GLU A 104 -20.17 7.20 -4.74
N GLN A 105 -19.78 8.44 -5.01
CA GLN A 105 -20.61 9.39 -5.77
C GLN A 105 -20.82 8.95 -7.22
N ARG A 106 -19.87 8.21 -7.77
CA ARG A 106 -19.91 7.73 -9.15
C ARG A 106 -20.46 6.32 -9.27
N SER A 107 -20.73 5.66 -8.14
CA SER A 107 -21.15 4.25 -8.08
C SER A 107 -20.24 3.33 -8.88
N PHE A 108 -18.94 3.51 -8.72
CA PHE A 108 -17.94 2.78 -9.50
C PHE A 108 -16.83 2.23 -8.61
N VAL A 109 -16.43 1.00 -8.85
CA VAL A 109 -15.28 0.38 -8.17
C VAL A 109 -14.11 0.29 -9.14
N PHE A 110 -12.99 0.91 -8.75
CA PHE A 110 -11.72 0.70 -9.43
C PHE A 110 -11.02 -0.48 -8.77
N VAL A 111 -10.68 -1.49 -9.55
CA VAL A 111 -9.81 -2.57 -9.11
C VAL A 111 -8.46 -2.32 -9.75
N TRP A 112 -7.41 -2.20 -8.92
CA TRP A 112 -6.13 -1.73 -9.42
C TRP A 112 -4.96 -2.47 -8.77
N ASN A 113 -3.81 -2.35 -9.40
CA ASN A 113 -2.55 -2.75 -8.82
C ASN A 113 -1.53 -1.62 -9.01
N ALA A 114 -0.50 -1.65 -8.19
CA ALA A 114 0.54 -0.63 -8.23
C ALA A 114 1.91 -1.28 -8.14
N THR A 115 2.86 -0.67 -8.84
CA THR A 115 4.27 -1.02 -8.77
C THR A 115 5.04 0.18 -8.21
N ARG A 116 6.26 -0.06 -7.74
CA ARG A 116 7.11 1.04 -7.29
C ARG A 116 7.26 2.06 -8.39
N ALA A 117 7.06 3.34 -8.05
CA ALA A 117 7.34 4.41 -8.98
C ALA A 117 8.84 4.46 -9.24
N GLU A 118 9.22 4.63 -10.52
CA GLU A 118 10.61 4.77 -10.89
C GLU A 118 11.19 6.03 -10.26
N PRO A 119 12.37 5.95 -9.60
CA PRO A 119 13.00 7.16 -9.13
C PRO A 119 13.34 8.06 -10.32
N THR A 120 12.97 9.33 -10.22
CA THR A 120 13.34 10.33 -11.22
C THR A 120 14.86 10.48 -11.22
N PRO A 121 15.51 10.39 -12.38
CA PRO A 121 16.96 10.59 -12.49
C PRO A 121 17.36 11.99 -12.09
#